data_b07169373408f2596c695a8bac0564b3
#
_entry.id   b07169373408f2596c695a8bac0564b3
#
_cell.length_a   1.000
_cell.length_b   1.000
_cell.length_c   1.000
_cell.angle_alpha   90.00
_cell.angle_beta   90.00
_cell.angle_gamma   90.00
#
_symmetry.space_group_name_H-M   'P 1'
#
loop_
_entity.id
_entity.type
_entity.pdbx_description
1 polymer ?
#
loop_
_entity_poly.entity_id
_entity_poly.type
_entity_poly.pdbx_seq_one_letter_code
_entity_poly.pdbx_strand_id
1 'polypeptide(L)'
;LPDMDKETRKRVKAIIPVHLYGQCADMKAILNIAAEFEIPVIEDGAQAIGAECEIDGKKRPAGSLGDFGCFSFFPSKNLGGVGDGGIVTVNEPELAEKLRLKRVHGGERKYYHRVIGGNFRLDSIQATVIRVKLPHLHHWHNQRQDNAEYYNKLFAETSFGRRISIPQVMHSKSLQNPHIYNQYVIRAEQRDQLLSFLAENEISAEVYYPLPFHMQECFLDLGGKAGDFPVSETAAEEVLALPVYPGLSR
;
A
#
# COMPACT_ATOMS: atom_id res chain seq x y z
N LEU A 1 -0.34 18.55 -10.95
CA LEU A 1 -1.52 19.02 -11.71
C LEU A 1 -1.47 20.55 -11.99
N PRO A 2 -1.16 21.43 -11.01
CA PRO A 2 -1.13 22.89 -11.27
C PRO A 2 -0.18 23.28 -12.40
N ASP A 3 0.97 22.62 -12.53
CA ASP A 3 2.00 22.93 -13.53
C ASP A 3 1.83 22.17 -14.86
N MET A 4 0.78 21.35 -14.98
CA MET A 4 0.47 20.62 -16.21
C MET A 4 -0.24 21.53 -17.22
N ASP A 5 0.11 21.36 -18.51
CA ASP A 5 -0.65 22.00 -19.59
C ASP A 5 -2.10 21.48 -19.65
N LYS A 6 -2.97 22.28 -20.29
CA LYS A 6 -4.40 22.04 -20.30
C LYS A 6 -4.80 20.71 -20.97
N GLU A 7 -4.07 20.28 -22.01
CA GLU A 7 -4.39 19.00 -22.72
C GLU A 7 -3.95 17.79 -21.91
N THR A 8 -2.76 17.83 -21.32
CA THR A 8 -2.28 16.78 -20.41
C THR A 8 -3.20 16.64 -19.20
N ARG A 9 -3.66 17.76 -18.63
CA ARG A 9 -4.61 17.76 -17.50
C ARG A 9 -5.92 17.05 -17.84
N LYS A 10 -6.48 17.26 -19.04
CA LYS A 10 -7.70 16.56 -19.50
C LYS A 10 -7.52 15.03 -19.64
N ARG A 11 -6.30 14.55 -19.80
CA ARG A 11 -5.99 13.11 -19.91
C ARG A 11 -5.95 12.43 -18.55
N VAL A 12 -5.71 13.13 -17.46
CA VAL A 12 -5.74 12.58 -16.11
C VAL A 12 -7.17 12.16 -15.76
N LYS A 13 -7.37 10.89 -15.42
CA LYS A 13 -8.69 10.30 -15.15
C LYS A 13 -8.89 9.83 -13.72
N ALA A 14 -7.81 9.62 -12.98
CA ALA A 14 -7.84 9.24 -11.59
C ALA A 14 -6.50 9.59 -10.92
N ILE A 15 -6.53 9.71 -9.60
CA ILE A 15 -5.33 9.73 -8.74
C ILE A 15 -5.32 8.42 -7.97
N ILE A 16 -4.18 7.72 -7.99
CA ILE A 16 -4.02 6.44 -7.29
C ILE A 16 -2.94 6.61 -6.21
N PRO A 17 -3.29 7.08 -5.00
CA PRO A 17 -2.36 7.10 -3.89
C PRO A 17 -2.09 5.67 -3.40
N VAL A 18 -0.82 5.35 -3.21
CA VAL A 18 -0.41 4.07 -2.63
C VAL A 18 -0.11 4.27 -1.15
N HIS A 19 -0.79 3.49 -0.30
CA HIS A 19 -0.53 3.44 1.14
C HIS A 19 0.63 2.47 1.41
N LEU A 20 1.82 2.94 1.01
CA LEU A 20 2.99 2.09 0.92
C LEU A 20 3.45 1.61 2.30
N TYR A 21 3.86 0.35 2.37
CA TYR A 21 4.39 -0.33 3.55
C TYR A 21 3.45 -0.43 4.76
N GLY A 22 2.23 0.11 4.65
CA GLY A 22 1.23 0.03 5.72
C GLY A 22 0.95 1.33 6.45
N GLN A 23 1.24 2.47 5.82
CA GLN A 23 0.90 3.81 6.28
C GLN A 23 0.12 4.55 5.19
N CYS A 24 -0.91 5.31 5.55
CA CYS A 24 -1.63 6.12 4.57
C CYS A 24 -0.72 7.19 3.96
N ALA A 25 -0.90 7.46 2.67
CA ALA A 25 -0.33 8.64 2.02
C ALA A 25 -0.92 9.92 2.63
N ASP A 26 -0.39 11.10 2.28
CA ASP A 26 -0.98 12.38 2.68
C ASP A 26 -2.32 12.60 1.95
N MET A 27 -3.33 11.90 2.46
CA MET A 27 -4.65 11.90 1.86
C MET A 27 -5.33 13.26 1.91
N LYS A 28 -5.02 14.10 2.91
CA LYS A 28 -5.60 15.44 2.99
C LYS A 28 -5.17 16.30 1.80
N ALA A 29 -3.88 16.32 1.50
CA ALA A 29 -3.35 17.06 0.36
C ALA A 29 -3.87 16.50 -0.97
N ILE A 30 -3.90 15.17 -1.10
CA ILE A 30 -4.38 14.47 -2.31
C ILE A 30 -5.86 14.73 -2.56
N LEU A 31 -6.72 14.64 -1.54
CA LEU A 31 -8.15 14.88 -1.66
C LEU A 31 -8.48 16.34 -1.99
N ASN A 32 -7.71 17.30 -1.47
CA ASN A 32 -7.88 18.71 -1.83
C ASN A 32 -7.59 18.94 -3.32
N ILE A 33 -6.51 18.36 -3.84
CA ILE A 33 -6.17 18.42 -5.28
C ILE A 33 -7.25 17.71 -6.11
N ALA A 34 -7.68 16.53 -5.68
CA ALA A 34 -8.71 15.76 -6.39
C ALA A 34 -10.03 16.54 -6.49
N ALA A 35 -10.45 17.19 -5.41
CA ALA A 35 -11.65 18.04 -5.38
C ALA A 35 -11.53 19.27 -6.28
N GLU A 36 -10.38 19.95 -6.27
CA GLU A 36 -10.13 21.11 -7.13
C GLU A 36 -10.26 20.79 -8.62
N PHE A 37 -9.83 19.58 -9.02
CA PHE A 37 -9.82 19.18 -10.42
C PHE A 37 -10.94 18.18 -10.79
N GLU A 38 -11.85 17.89 -9.89
CA GLU A 38 -12.95 16.91 -10.06
C GLU A 38 -12.46 15.54 -10.54
N ILE A 39 -11.35 15.07 -9.97
CA ILE A 39 -10.69 13.80 -10.36
C ILE A 39 -10.96 12.75 -9.28
N PRO A 40 -11.44 11.54 -9.64
CA PRO A 40 -11.65 10.47 -8.67
C PRO A 40 -10.34 9.96 -8.07
N VAL A 41 -10.43 9.49 -6.81
CA VAL A 41 -9.32 8.94 -6.05
C VAL A 41 -9.56 7.46 -5.80
N ILE A 42 -8.57 6.63 -6.18
CA ILE A 42 -8.58 5.18 -5.97
C ILE A 42 -7.42 4.85 -5.01
N GLU A 43 -7.74 4.54 -3.76
CA GLU A 43 -6.73 4.18 -2.78
C GLU A 43 -6.16 2.79 -3.08
N ASP A 44 -4.87 2.68 -3.34
CA ASP A 44 -4.14 1.41 -3.30
C ASP A 44 -3.77 1.10 -1.86
N GLY A 45 -4.66 0.38 -1.19
CA GLY A 45 -4.50 -0.10 0.18
C GLY A 45 -3.93 -1.53 0.26
N ALA A 46 -3.32 -2.06 -0.82
CA ALA A 46 -2.83 -3.44 -0.88
C ALA A 46 -1.86 -3.81 0.26
N GLN A 47 -1.23 -2.83 0.91
CA GLN A 47 -0.33 -3.00 2.05
C GLN A 47 -0.86 -2.35 3.33
N ALA A 48 -2.09 -1.82 3.35
CA ALA A 48 -2.54 -0.92 4.43
C ALA A 48 -3.91 -1.27 5.02
N ILE A 49 -4.32 -2.54 4.94
CA ILE A 49 -5.60 -2.96 5.53
C ILE A 49 -5.61 -2.70 7.04
N GLY A 50 -6.52 -1.85 7.52
CA GLY A 50 -6.63 -1.45 8.92
C GLY A 50 -5.69 -0.31 9.34
N ALA A 51 -4.88 0.25 8.45
CA ALA A 51 -4.16 1.50 8.71
C ALA A 51 -5.14 2.66 8.83
N GLU A 52 -4.78 3.65 9.63
CA GLU A 52 -5.60 4.82 9.92
C GLU A 52 -4.86 6.11 9.63
N CYS A 53 -5.59 7.14 9.21
CA CYS A 53 -5.12 8.51 9.18
C CYS A 53 -6.14 9.46 9.82
N GLU A 54 -5.73 10.69 10.05
CA GLU A 54 -6.59 11.75 10.56
C GLU A 54 -6.80 12.80 9.47
N ILE A 55 -8.07 13.09 9.16
CA ILE A 55 -8.47 14.16 8.24
C ILE A 55 -9.48 15.04 8.96
N ASP A 56 -9.15 16.34 9.08
CA ASP A 56 -9.98 17.35 9.74
C ASP A 56 -10.46 16.93 11.14
N GLY A 57 -9.54 16.38 11.94
CA GLY A 57 -9.79 15.91 13.30
C GLY A 57 -10.59 14.60 13.39
N LYS A 58 -10.87 13.95 12.27
CA LYS A 58 -11.60 12.67 12.23
C LYS A 58 -10.67 11.53 11.84
N LYS A 59 -10.70 10.46 12.64
CA LYS A 59 -10.03 9.20 12.32
C LYS A 59 -10.76 8.49 11.20
N ARG A 60 -10.03 8.08 10.18
CA ARG A 60 -10.53 7.38 9.00
C ARG A 60 -9.62 6.21 8.65
N PRO A 61 -10.15 5.02 8.39
CA PRO A 61 -9.34 3.91 7.91
C PRO A 61 -8.99 4.06 6.43
N ALA A 62 -7.83 3.54 6.04
CA ALA A 62 -7.45 3.36 4.65
C ALA A 62 -8.57 2.67 3.87
N GLY A 63 -8.78 3.05 2.62
CA GLY A 63 -9.83 2.55 1.74
C GLY A 63 -11.23 3.11 2.00
N SER A 64 -11.34 4.15 2.87
CA SER A 64 -12.60 4.87 3.13
C SER A 64 -12.53 6.35 2.80
N LEU A 65 -11.44 6.81 2.23
CA LEU A 65 -11.10 8.21 2.04
C LEU A 65 -11.39 8.68 0.63
N GLY A 66 -11.02 7.88 -0.38
CA GLY A 66 -11.28 8.11 -1.79
C GLY A 66 -12.63 7.55 -2.24
N ASP A 67 -12.84 7.55 -3.55
CA ASP A 67 -14.02 6.95 -4.18
C ASP A 67 -13.98 5.42 -4.11
N PHE A 68 -12.78 4.85 -4.21
CA PHE A 68 -12.53 3.41 -4.10
C PHE A 68 -11.33 3.16 -3.19
N GLY A 69 -11.40 2.06 -2.42
CA GLY A 69 -10.26 1.49 -1.71
C GLY A 69 -10.00 0.05 -2.19
N CYS A 70 -8.77 -0.25 -2.59
CA CYS A 70 -8.39 -1.56 -3.11
C CYS A 70 -7.45 -2.26 -2.15
N PHE A 71 -7.79 -3.48 -1.72
CA PHE A 71 -6.99 -4.26 -0.79
C PHE A 71 -6.62 -5.61 -1.38
N SER A 72 -5.43 -6.07 -1.06
CA SER A 72 -4.92 -7.39 -1.45
C SER A 72 -5.01 -8.38 -0.29
N PHE A 73 -5.44 -9.60 -0.60
CA PHE A 73 -5.37 -10.76 0.28
C PHE A 73 -4.30 -11.77 -0.13
N PHE A 74 -3.31 -11.32 -0.92
CA PHE A 74 -2.15 -12.16 -1.23
C PHE A 74 -1.54 -12.72 0.06
N PRO A 75 -1.06 -13.97 0.08
CA PRO A 75 -0.68 -14.68 1.32
C PRO A 75 0.28 -13.95 2.26
N SER A 76 1.20 -13.13 1.72
CA SER A 76 2.16 -12.37 2.53
C SER A 76 1.60 -11.08 3.14
N LYS A 77 0.34 -10.69 2.83
CA LYS A 77 -0.27 -9.48 3.40
C LYS A 77 -0.65 -9.66 4.86
N ASN A 78 -0.80 -8.56 5.60
CA ASN A 78 -1.20 -8.59 7.01
C ASN A 78 -2.49 -9.39 7.22
N LEU A 79 -3.41 -9.34 6.27
CA LEU A 79 -4.59 -10.20 6.18
C LEU A 79 -4.51 -11.00 4.87
N GLY A 80 -3.65 -12.01 4.82
CA GLY A 80 -3.46 -12.86 3.64
C GLY A 80 -4.37 -14.09 3.64
N GLY A 81 -4.85 -14.47 2.45
CA GLY A 81 -5.46 -15.76 2.19
C GLY A 81 -4.44 -16.89 2.08
N VAL A 82 -4.85 -18.04 1.54
CA VAL A 82 -3.97 -19.16 1.15
C VAL A 82 -3.73 -19.19 -0.37
N GLY A 83 -4.10 -18.13 -1.06
CA GLY A 83 -3.95 -17.87 -2.49
C GLY A 83 -4.36 -16.44 -2.79
N ASP A 84 -4.50 -16.11 -4.08
CA ASP A 84 -4.86 -14.77 -4.53
C ASP A 84 -6.27 -14.35 -4.10
N GLY A 85 -6.43 -13.07 -3.82
CA GLY A 85 -7.70 -12.47 -3.46
C GLY A 85 -7.55 -10.99 -3.17
N GLY A 86 -8.68 -10.31 -3.07
CA GLY A 86 -8.75 -8.89 -2.74
C GLY A 86 -10.18 -8.44 -2.48
N ILE A 87 -10.31 -7.20 -2.06
CA ILE A 87 -11.60 -6.54 -1.85
C ILE A 87 -11.51 -5.09 -2.33
N VAL A 88 -12.60 -4.59 -2.88
CA VAL A 88 -12.78 -3.18 -3.18
C VAL A 88 -13.84 -2.61 -2.26
N THR A 89 -13.54 -1.51 -1.60
CA THR A 89 -14.46 -0.72 -0.79
C THR A 89 -14.90 0.52 -1.54
N VAL A 90 -16.12 0.96 -1.34
CA VAL A 90 -16.69 2.21 -1.89
C VAL A 90 -17.66 2.81 -0.90
N ASN A 91 -17.78 4.14 -0.91
CA ASN A 91 -18.75 4.84 -0.08
C ASN A 91 -20.12 5.00 -0.77
N GLU A 92 -20.14 5.04 -2.11
CA GLU A 92 -21.36 5.28 -2.90
C GLU A 92 -22.07 3.97 -3.29
N PRO A 93 -23.36 3.77 -2.93
CA PRO A 93 -24.11 2.55 -3.26
C PRO A 93 -24.18 2.24 -4.75
N GLU A 94 -24.31 3.25 -5.61
CA GLU A 94 -24.36 3.06 -7.06
C GLU A 94 -23.05 2.50 -7.61
N LEU A 95 -21.90 2.94 -7.07
CA LEU A 95 -20.61 2.39 -7.44
C LEU A 95 -20.47 0.94 -6.97
N ALA A 96 -20.99 0.62 -5.79
CA ALA A 96 -21.00 -0.75 -5.29
C ALA A 96 -21.78 -1.70 -6.22
N GLU A 97 -22.96 -1.28 -6.71
CA GLU A 97 -23.73 -2.06 -7.68
C GLU A 97 -23.00 -2.24 -9.01
N LYS A 98 -22.38 -1.19 -9.54
CA LYS A 98 -21.57 -1.28 -10.77
C LYS A 98 -20.38 -2.26 -10.60
N LEU A 99 -19.72 -2.26 -9.42
CA LEU A 99 -18.66 -3.21 -9.14
C LEU A 99 -19.15 -4.64 -9.03
N ARG A 100 -20.28 -4.87 -8.34
CA ARG A 100 -20.91 -6.21 -8.25
C ARG A 100 -21.25 -6.76 -9.62
N LEU A 101 -21.81 -5.93 -10.50
CA LEU A 101 -22.14 -6.31 -11.86
C LEU A 101 -20.89 -6.69 -12.67
N LYS A 102 -19.85 -5.82 -12.64
CA LYS A 102 -18.58 -6.07 -13.35
C LYS A 102 -17.84 -7.30 -12.82
N ARG A 103 -17.92 -7.58 -11.51
CA ARG A 103 -17.28 -8.73 -10.86
C ARG A 103 -17.76 -10.08 -11.39
N VAL A 104 -18.99 -10.15 -11.90
CA VAL A 104 -19.64 -11.37 -12.38
C VAL A 104 -20.00 -11.27 -13.88
N HIS A 105 -18.99 -10.98 -14.69
CA HIS A 105 -19.09 -10.93 -16.15
C HIS A 105 -20.04 -9.84 -16.70
N GLY A 106 -20.37 -8.82 -15.90
CA GLY A 106 -21.26 -7.73 -16.34
C GLY A 106 -22.75 -8.11 -16.47
N GLY A 107 -23.17 -9.19 -15.82
CA GLY A 107 -24.54 -9.71 -15.90
C GLY A 107 -25.22 -9.86 -14.55
N GLU A 108 -26.50 -9.51 -14.48
CA GLU A 108 -27.38 -9.76 -13.31
C GLU A 108 -28.06 -11.13 -13.42
N ARG A 109 -28.35 -11.55 -14.64
CA ARG A 109 -28.96 -12.85 -14.95
C ARG A 109 -27.98 -13.74 -15.71
N LYS A 110 -27.96 -15.02 -15.38
CA LYS A 110 -27.09 -16.00 -16.02
C LYS A 110 -27.22 -15.93 -17.54
N TYR A 111 -26.06 -15.80 -18.24
CA TYR A 111 -25.93 -15.67 -19.70
C TYR A 111 -26.40 -14.35 -20.32
N TYR A 112 -26.84 -13.37 -19.52
CA TYR A 112 -27.22 -12.05 -20.03
C TYR A 112 -26.22 -11.01 -19.47
N HIS A 113 -25.47 -10.36 -20.36
CA HIS A 113 -24.40 -9.44 -20.03
C HIS A 113 -24.77 -8.01 -20.43
N ARG A 114 -24.98 -7.15 -19.48
CA ARG A 114 -25.40 -5.75 -19.68
C ARG A 114 -24.23 -4.82 -19.95
N VAL A 115 -23.06 -5.15 -19.41
CA VAL A 115 -21.80 -4.41 -19.58
C VAL A 115 -20.64 -5.39 -19.68
N ILE A 116 -19.50 -4.93 -20.17
CA ILE A 116 -18.26 -5.72 -20.14
C ILE A 116 -17.81 -5.86 -18.69
N GLY A 117 -17.60 -7.08 -18.25
CA GLY A 117 -17.07 -7.43 -16.94
C GLY A 117 -16.16 -8.64 -17.01
N GLY A 118 -15.71 -9.15 -15.89
CA GLY A 118 -14.82 -10.30 -15.80
C GLY A 118 -15.21 -11.26 -14.68
N ASN A 119 -14.44 -12.30 -14.49
CA ASN A 119 -14.51 -13.15 -13.31
C ASN A 119 -13.56 -12.62 -12.24
N PHE A 120 -14.07 -11.69 -11.43
CA PHE A 120 -13.31 -11.08 -10.32
C PHE A 120 -13.89 -11.50 -8.96
N ARG A 121 -14.38 -12.72 -8.87
CA ARG A 121 -14.96 -13.28 -7.65
C ARG A 121 -13.86 -13.74 -6.70
N LEU A 122 -14.05 -13.50 -5.40
CA LEU A 122 -13.25 -14.16 -4.37
C LEU A 122 -13.79 -15.58 -4.18
N ASP A 123 -12.88 -16.55 -4.18
CA ASP A 123 -13.22 -17.94 -3.88
C ASP A 123 -13.75 -18.09 -2.44
N SER A 124 -14.75 -18.95 -2.25
CA SER A 124 -15.38 -19.17 -0.94
C SER A 124 -14.43 -19.73 0.10
N ILE A 125 -13.46 -20.54 -0.32
CA ILE A 125 -12.40 -21.06 0.56
C ILE A 125 -11.52 -19.91 1.05
N GLN A 126 -11.06 -19.03 0.13
CA GLN A 126 -10.29 -17.85 0.47
C GLN A 126 -11.08 -16.92 1.40
N ALA A 127 -12.36 -16.67 1.10
CA ALA A 127 -13.22 -15.85 1.94
C ALA A 127 -13.36 -16.42 3.36
N THR A 128 -13.43 -17.75 3.50
CA THR A 128 -13.50 -18.42 4.80
C THR A 128 -12.20 -18.24 5.57
N VAL A 129 -11.05 -18.43 4.94
CA VAL A 129 -9.73 -18.20 5.56
C VAL A 129 -9.62 -16.76 6.06
N ILE A 130 -9.98 -15.78 5.22
CA ILE A 130 -9.98 -14.36 5.61
C ILE A 130 -10.91 -14.10 6.80
N ARG A 131 -12.12 -14.66 6.80
CA ARG A 131 -13.06 -14.51 7.93
C ARG A 131 -12.53 -15.07 9.24
N VAL A 132 -11.83 -16.20 9.21
CA VAL A 132 -11.19 -16.78 10.40
C VAL A 132 -10.05 -15.91 10.91
N LYS A 133 -9.25 -15.34 10.01
CA LYS A 133 -8.07 -14.51 10.33
C LYS A 133 -8.43 -13.08 10.77
N LEU A 134 -9.51 -12.51 10.24
CA LEU A 134 -9.89 -11.12 10.44
C LEU A 134 -10.00 -10.70 11.93
N PRO A 135 -10.59 -11.49 12.85
CA PRO A 135 -10.64 -11.13 14.27
C PRO A 135 -9.28 -10.99 14.95
N HIS A 136 -8.22 -11.58 14.37
CA HIS A 136 -6.86 -11.52 14.90
C HIS A 136 -6.04 -10.36 14.34
N LEU A 137 -6.51 -9.69 13.27
CA LEU A 137 -5.76 -8.69 12.52
C LEU A 137 -5.22 -7.57 13.41
N HIS A 138 -6.06 -7.06 14.31
CA HIS A 138 -5.66 -5.97 15.20
C HIS A 138 -4.55 -6.38 16.16
N HIS A 139 -4.63 -7.57 16.73
CA HIS A 139 -3.57 -8.12 17.57
C HIS A 139 -2.25 -8.28 16.79
N TRP A 140 -2.31 -8.72 15.55
CA TRP A 140 -1.13 -8.84 14.68
C TRP A 140 -0.52 -7.49 14.32
N HIS A 141 -1.35 -6.45 14.14
CA HIS A 141 -0.84 -5.10 13.94
C HIS A 141 -0.07 -4.59 15.16
N ASN A 142 -0.61 -4.80 16.37
CA ASN A 142 0.08 -4.42 17.60
C ASN A 142 1.44 -5.12 17.71
N GLN A 143 1.50 -6.43 17.45
CA GLN A 143 2.77 -7.17 17.49
C GLN A 143 3.79 -6.64 16.47
N ARG A 144 3.34 -6.26 15.25
CA ARG A 144 4.21 -5.64 14.25
C ARG A 144 4.70 -4.25 14.70
N GLN A 145 3.84 -3.45 15.31
CA GLN A 145 4.18 -2.15 15.89
C GLN A 145 5.20 -2.30 17.02
N ASP A 146 5.01 -3.27 17.91
CA ASP A 146 5.96 -3.56 19.01
C ASP A 146 7.33 -3.98 18.47
N ASN A 147 7.36 -4.79 17.41
CA ASN A 147 8.61 -5.19 16.75
C ASN A 147 9.29 -4.00 16.06
N ALA A 148 8.52 -3.14 15.39
CA ALA A 148 9.03 -1.93 14.75
C ALA A 148 9.60 -0.94 15.79
N GLU A 149 8.93 -0.77 16.93
CA GLU A 149 9.42 0.07 18.02
C GLU A 149 10.71 -0.49 18.62
N TYR A 150 10.83 -1.81 18.74
CA TYR A 150 12.05 -2.46 19.19
C TYR A 150 13.20 -2.23 18.20
N TYR A 151 12.97 -2.35 16.89
CA TYR A 151 13.95 -1.96 15.86
C TYR A 151 14.37 -0.49 16.01
N ASN A 152 13.40 0.42 16.14
CA ASN A 152 13.67 1.85 16.29
C ASN A 152 14.57 2.13 17.50
N LYS A 153 14.34 1.44 18.63
CA LYS A 153 15.17 1.54 19.83
C LYS A 153 16.59 1.04 19.56
N LEU A 154 16.76 -0.13 18.95
CA LEU A 154 18.08 -0.68 18.64
C LEU A 154 18.87 0.24 17.70
N PHE A 155 18.22 0.79 16.66
CA PHE A 155 18.85 1.75 15.76
C PHE A 155 19.26 3.04 16.48
N ALA A 156 18.47 3.52 17.43
CA ALA A 156 18.80 4.72 18.22
C ALA A 156 19.99 4.50 19.18
N GLU A 157 20.20 3.28 19.64
CA GLU A 157 21.32 2.88 20.51
C GLU A 157 22.63 2.66 19.74
N THR A 158 22.59 2.63 18.42
CA THR A 158 23.75 2.37 17.57
C THR A 158 24.28 3.64 16.91
N SER A 159 25.58 3.65 16.60
CA SER A 159 26.27 4.77 15.96
C SER A 159 26.23 4.70 14.42
N PHE A 160 25.24 4.08 13.81
CA PHE A 160 25.15 3.99 12.33
C PHE A 160 25.04 5.36 11.66
N GLY A 161 24.77 6.41 12.43
CA GLY A 161 24.80 7.79 11.97
C GLY A 161 23.73 8.04 10.90
N ARG A 162 24.12 8.80 9.87
CA ARG A 162 23.23 9.14 8.73
C ARG A 162 23.15 8.05 7.65
N ARG A 163 23.88 6.95 7.81
CA ARG A 163 23.96 5.88 6.80
C ARG A 163 22.69 5.04 6.71
N ILE A 164 21.89 5.02 7.78
CA ILE A 164 20.61 4.28 7.82
C ILE A 164 19.53 5.23 8.29
N SER A 165 18.44 5.30 7.54
CA SER A 165 17.21 5.97 7.94
C SER A 165 16.13 4.94 8.21
N ILE A 166 15.46 5.07 9.36
CA ILE A 166 14.36 4.20 9.76
C ILE A 166 13.01 4.78 9.28
N PRO A 167 11.95 3.96 9.14
CA PRO A 167 10.64 4.44 8.74
C PRO A 167 10.08 5.44 9.76
N GLN A 168 9.53 6.54 9.25
CA GLN A 168 8.92 7.58 10.06
C GLN A 168 7.40 7.42 10.05
N VAL A 169 6.76 7.51 11.22
CA VAL A 169 5.30 7.57 11.33
C VAL A 169 4.87 9.02 11.12
N MET A 170 4.21 9.28 9.99
CA MET A 170 3.81 10.64 9.57
C MET A 170 2.46 11.06 10.15
N HIS A 171 1.65 10.12 10.62
CA HIS A 171 0.33 10.37 11.18
C HIS A 171 0.36 10.49 12.71
N SER A 172 -0.71 11.07 13.26
CA SER A 172 -0.85 11.29 14.70
C SER A 172 -0.65 10.01 15.52
N LYS A 173 0.15 10.10 16.58
CA LYS A 173 0.32 9.01 17.57
C LYS A 173 -0.97 8.71 18.36
N SER A 174 -2.01 9.55 18.24
CA SER A 174 -3.32 9.29 18.85
C SER A 174 -4.13 8.22 18.09
N LEU A 175 -3.73 7.89 16.86
CA LEU A 175 -4.33 6.81 16.07
C LEU A 175 -3.88 5.46 16.64
N GLN A 176 -4.75 4.46 16.51
CA GLN A 176 -4.44 3.11 16.95
C GLN A 176 -3.49 2.42 15.96
N ASN A 177 -3.70 2.63 14.66
CA ASN A 177 -2.94 2.03 13.59
C ASN A 177 -2.38 3.08 12.60
N PRO A 178 -1.55 4.04 13.04
CA PRO A 178 -0.96 5.06 12.14
C PRO A 178 -0.03 4.42 11.11
N HIS A 179 0.60 3.30 11.45
CA HIS A 179 1.40 2.46 10.58
C HIS A 179 1.25 1.00 11.02
N ILE A 180 0.84 0.12 10.13
CA ILE A 180 0.60 -1.32 10.42
C ILE A 180 1.80 -2.21 10.09
N TYR A 181 2.86 -1.63 9.59
CA TYR A 181 4.11 -2.31 9.22
C TYR A 181 3.88 -3.60 8.41
N ASN A 182 3.24 -3.46 7.25
CA ASN A 182 3.24 -4.55 6.27
C ASN A 182 4.68 -4.92 5.92
N GLN A 183 5.55 -3.90 5.79
CA GLN A 183 7.00 -4.02 5.81
C GLN A 183 7.60 -2.99 6.78
N TYR A 184 8.75 -3.34 7.40
CA TYR A 184 9.62 -2.40 8.09
C TYR A 184 10.78 -2.07 7.16
N VAL A 185 10.72 -0.93 6.50
CA VAL A 185 11.66 -0.55 5.43
C VAL A 185 12.59 0.53 5.92
N ILE A 186 13.87 0.22 5.92
CA ILE A 186 14.96 1.18 6.14
C ILE A 186 15.49 1.71 4.80
N ARG A 187 16.23 2.81 4.84
CA ARG A 187 17.08 3.27 3.73
C ARG A 187 18.52 3.17 4.15
N ALA A 188 19.37 2.60 3.32
CA ALA A 188 20.79 2.40 3.57
C ALA A 188 21.62 2.81 2.36
N GLU A 189 22.64 3.65 2.55
CA GLU A 189 23.53 4.12 1.46
C GLU A 189 24.25 2.98 0.73
N GLN A 190 24.50 1.86 1.41
CA GLN A 190 25.16 0.67 0.86
C GLN A 190 24.22 -0.53 0.94
N ARG A 191 22.97 -0.36 0.44
CA ARG A 191 21.90 -1.32 0.55
C ARG A 191 22.27 -2.72 0.09
N ASP A 192 22.92 -2.86 -1.07
CA ASP A 192 23.23 -4.17 -1.65
C ASP A 192 24.31 -4.91 -0.86
N GLN A 193 25.29 -4.17 -0.29
CA GLN A 193 26.28 -4.76 0.62
C GLN A 193 25.63 -5.22 1.92
N LEU A 194 24.71 -4.42 2.47
CA LEU A 194 23.94 -4.79 3.66
C LEU A 194 23.06 -6.02 3.40
N LEU A 195 22.39 -6.07 2.24
CA LEU A 195 21.57 -7.23 1.84
C LEU A 195 22.41 -8.49 1.78
N SER A 196 23.58 -8.44 1.15
CA SER A 196 24.51 -9.58 1.06
C SER A 196 24.99 -10.03 2.45
N PHE A 197 25.38 -9.07 3.30
CA PHE A 197 25.80 -9.35 4.68
C PHE A 197 24.68 -10.02 5.50
N LEU A 198 23.44 -9.54 5.39
CA LEU A 198 22.30 -10.15 6.08
C LEU A 198 22.07 -11.59 5.61
N ALA A 199 22.15 -11.83 4.30
CA ALA A 199 21.99 -13.16 3.72
C ALA A 199 23.08 -14.14 4.19
N GLU A 200 24.34 -13.69 4.28
CA GLU A 200 25.45 -14.48 4.83
C GLU A 200 25.25 -14.84 6.32
N ASN A 201 24.46 -14.04 7.04
CA ASN A 201 24.10 -14.28 8.44
C ASN A 201 22.70 -14.91 8.61
N GLU A 202 22.14 -15.50 7.55
CA GLU A 202 20.84 -16.20 7.55
C GLU A 202 19.65 -15.29 7.93
N ILE A 203 19.79 -13.97 7.73
CA ILE A 203 18.73 -12.98 7.95
C ILE A 203 18.09 -12.64 6.61
N SER A 204 16.82 -13.03 6.44
CA SER A 204 16.05 -12.70 5.25
C SER A 204 15.74 -11.22 5.20
N ALA A 205 16.08 -10.57 4.10
CA ALA A 205 15.71 -9.19 3.80
C ALA A 205 15.32 -9.08 2.33
N GLU A 206 14.50 -8.08 1.97
CA GLU A 206 13.94 -7.96 0.62
C GLU A 206 13.92 -6.50 0.16
N VAL A 207 14.02 -6.27 -1.15
CA VAL A 207 13.97 -4.93 -1.73
C VAL A 207 12.59 -4.63 -2.32
N TYR A 208 11.89 -3.69 -1.73
CA TYR A 208 10.58 -3.21 -2.19
C TYR A 208 10.62 -1.72 -2.50
N TYR A 209 10.92 -1.28 -3.78
CA TYR A 209 11.11 -2.12 -4.99
C TYR A 209 12.39 -1.71 -5.70
N PRO A 210 13.07 -2.62 -6.42
CA PRO A 210 14.40 -2.35 -6.98
C PRO A 210 14.36 -1.43 -8.22
N LEU A 211 13.19 -1.23 -8.83
CA LEU A 211 13.04 -0.42 -10.04
C LEU A 211 11.72 0.35 -10.01
N PRO A 212 11.73 1.69 -10.18
CA PRO A 212 10.52 2.50 -10.24
C PRO A 212 9.69 2.22 -11.50
N PHE A 213 8.38 2.47 -11.45
CA PHE A 213 7.46 2.16 -12.56
C PHE A 213 7.85 2.79 -13.88
N HIS A 214 8.24 4.06 -13.91
CA HIS A 214 8.59 4.78 -15.14
C HIS A 214 9.86 4.22 -15.84
N MET A 215 10.65 3.41 -15.11
CA MET A 215 11.84 2.73 -15.63
C MET A 215 11.59 1.24 -15.94
N GLN A 216 10.38 0.73 -15.70
CA GLN A 216 10.03 -0.63 -16.06
C GLN A 216 9.94 -0.76 -17.58
N GLU A 217 10.45 -1.85 -18.13
CA GLU A 217 10.49 -2.10 -19.58
C GLU A 217 9.10 -1.98 -20.23
N CYS A 218 8.05 -2.47 -19.57
CA CYS A 218 6.67 -2.40 -20.05
C CYS A 218 6.07 -0.97 -20.08
N PHE A 219 6.73 0.03 -19.50
CA PHE A 219 6.28 1.42 -19.46
C PHE A 219 7.21 2.39 -20.23
N LEU A 220 8.26 1.90 -20.88
CA LEU A 220 9.19 2.75 -21.64
C LEU A 220 8.50 3.54 -22.76
N ASP A 221 7.46 2.95 -23.38
CA ASP A 221 6.66 3.61 -24.44
C ASP A 221 5.90 4.84 -23.92
N LEU A 222 5.75 5.02 -22.61
CA LEU A 222 5.17 6.22 -22.03
C LEU A 222 6.15 7.41 -21.99
N GLY A 223 7.41 7.19 -22.35
CA GLY A 223 8.43 8.23 -22.49
C GLY A 223 9.10 8.64 -21.17
N GLY A 224 8.89 7.91 -20.09
CA GLY A 224 9.59 8.13 -18.81
C GLY A 224 11.08 7.83 -18.94
N LYS A 225 11.93 8.58 -18.26
CA LYS A 225 13.38 8.44 -18.27
C LYS A 225 13.98 8.68 -16.88
N ALA A 226 15.21 8.25 -16.69
CA ALA A 226 15.97 8.52 -15.47
C ALA A 226 16.02 10.02 -15.16
N GLY A 227 15.78 10.38 -13.92
CA GLY A 227 15.71 11.76 -13.43
C GLY A 227 14.30 12.37 -13.42
N ASP A 228 13.30 11.73 -14.02
CA ASP A 228 11.92 12.24 -14.02
C ASP A 228 11.26 12.12 -12.64
N PHE A 229 11.64 11.09 -11.85
CA PHE A 229 11.10 10.85 -10.50
C PHE A 229 12.22 10.54 -9.51
N PRO A 230 13.07 11.54 -9.18
CA PRO A 230 14.31 11.32 -8.42
C PRO A 230 14.08 10.72 -7.03
N VAL A 231 12.95 11.02 -6.38
CA VAL A 231 12.61 10.45 -5.06
C VAL A 231 12.37 8.94 -5.15
N SER A 232 11.65 8.49 -6.18
CA SER A 232 11.39 7.06 -6.42
C SER A 232 12.65 6.32 -6.85
N GLU A 233 13.49 6.97 -7.66
CA GLU A 233 14.75 6.42 -8.15
C GLU A 233 15.73 6.21 -6.99
N THR A 234 15.95 7.24 -6.17
CA THR A 234 16.80 7.12 -4.97
C THR A 234 16.23 6.10 -3.98
N ALA A 235 14.91 6.05 -3.80
CA ALA A 235 14.30 5.04 -2.93
C ALA A 235 14.59 3.61 -3.44
N ALA A 236 14.51 3.36 -4.74
CA ALA A 236 14.80 2.05 -5.33
C ALA A 236 16.25 1.59 -5.10
N GLU A 237 17.19 2.52 -4.99
CA GLU A 237 18.59 2.25 -4.70
C GLU A 237 18.87 1.96 -3.21
N GLU A 238 18.10 2.58 -2.30
CA GLU A 238 18.42 2.60 -0.86
C GLU A 238 17.51 1.72 -0.01
N VAL A 239 16.26 1.41 -0.43
CA VAL A 239 15.30 0.73 0.43
C VAL A 239 15.65 -0.73 0.67
N LEU A 240 15.44 -1.19 1.92
CA LEU A 240 15.61 -2.57 2.35
C LEU A 240 14.57 -2.89 3.42
N ALA A 241 13.79 -3.93 3.21
CA ALA A 241 12.81 -4.42 4.17
C ALA A 241 13.46 -5.42 5.11
N LEU A 242 13.40 -5.16 6.40
CA LEU A 242 13.82 -6.09 7.46
C LEU A 242 12.63 -6.98 7.88
N PRO A 243 12.88 -8.16 8.44
CA PRO A 243 11.82 -9.06 8.90
C PRO A 243 10.89 -8.36 9.89
N VAL A 244 9.60 -8.35 9.61
CA VAL A 244 8.58 -7.87 10.53
C VAL A 244 7.32 -8.71 10.37
N TYR A 245 6.96 -9.48 11.40
CA TYR A 245 5.76 -10.31 11.42
C TYR A 245 5.30 -10.56 12.87
N PRO A 246 4.02 -10.91 13.06
CA PRO A 246 3.54 -11.31 14.38
C PRO A 246 4.33 -12.52 14.90
N GLY A 247 4.75 -12.46 16.16
CA GLY A 247 5.53 -13.57 16.77
C GLY A 247 7.02 -13.61 16.41
N LEU A 248 7.57 -12.55 15.77
CA LEU A 248 9.02 -12.41 15.63
C LEU A 248 9.65 -12.37 17.03
N SER A 249 10.55 -13.33 17.31
CA SER A 249 11.29 -13.39 18.57
C SER A 249 12.36 -12.28 18.63
N ARG A 250 12.59 -11.78 19.83
CA ARG A 250 13.60 -10.78 20.14
C ARG A 250 14.92 -11.43 20.53
#